data_7dfff5255f8c9678ea4bf0dc718496b7
#
_entry.id   7dfff5255f8c9678ea4bf0dc718496b7
#
_cell.length_a   1.000
_cell.length_b   1.000
_cell.length_c   1.000
_cell.angle_alpha   90.00
_cell.angle_beta   90.00
_cell.angle_gamma   90.00
#
_symmetry.space_group_name_H-M   'P 1'
#
loop_
_entity.id
_entity.type
_entity.pdbx_description
1 polymer ?
#
loop_
_entity_poly.entity_id
_entity_poly.type
_entity_poly.pdbx_seq_one_letter_code
_entity_poly.pdbx_strand_id
1 'polypeptide(L)'
;MKNNWVRLIAGVLVSVALVGAISLTGGMKKGSRTDGLLYEASGLHPDGQLLLVNGEAVTCEEYLYWLAYDCEYLSTYVQDIDWSAELTSGITYGDYAQTDTLETVKLYSVVRAWAEEAGITLTDEDQEALDAQRLEYVTYYGGEEAYQRQLAIQGISEEAYDHIRETAYLYQRLQDAFCTEGSALYPDGAALAQYAADNNYLTGRVVFV
;
A
#
# COMPACT_ATOMS: atom_id res chain seq x y z
N MET A 1 -3.62 -26.14 -10.03
CA MET A 1 -3.84 -24.67 -10.15
C MET A 1 -5.21 -24.20 -9.66
N LYS A 2 -6.31 -24.96 -9.73
CA LYS A 2 -7.64 -24.48 -9.31
C LYS A 2 -7.84 -24.29 -7.78
N ASN A 3 -7.05 -24.93 -6.92
CA ASN A 3 -7.28 -24.88 -5.46
C ASN A 3 -6.61 -23.70 -4.74
N ASN A 4 -5.58 -23.11 -5.30
CA ASN A 4 -4.81 -22.03 -4.61
C ASN A 4 -5.60 -20.72 -4.60
N TRP A 5 -6.35 -20.42 -5.64
CA TRP A 5 -7.24 -19.25 -5.71
C TRP A 5 -8.35 -19.29 -4.66
N VAL A 6 -8.94 -20.47 -4.44
CA VAL A 6 -10.00 -20.64 -3.42
C VAL A 6 -9.43 -20.45 -2.01
N ARG A 7 -8.20 -20.89 -1.76
CA ARG A 7 -7.53 -20.70 -0.46
C ARG A 7 -7.09 -19.25 -0.23
N LEU A 8 -6.61 -18.58 -1.28
CA LEU A 8 -6.27 -17.16 -1.23
C LEU A 8 -7.50 -16.31 -0.95
N ILE A 9 -8.61 -16.57 -1.65
CA ILE A 9 -9.90 -15.93 -1.39
C ILE A 9 -10.39 -16.25 0.02
N ALA A 10 -10.24 -17.47 0.51
CA ALA A 10 -10.64 -17.85 1.88
C ALA A 10 -9.78 -17.12 2.94
N GLY A 11 -8.46 -16.99 2.73
CA GLY A 11 -7.57 -16.23 3.62
C GLY A 11 -7.95 -14.75 3.65
N VAL A 12 -8.15 -14.14 2.50
CA VAL A 12 -8.62 -12.76 2.37
C VAL A 12 -10.01 -12.58 3.00
N LEU A 13 -10.95 -13.51 2.81
CA LEU A 13 -12.28 -13.45 3.43
C LEU A 13 -12.24 -13.55 4.96
N VAL A 14 -11.36 -14.35 5.53
CA VAL A 14 -11.17 -14.42 6.99
C VAL A 14 -10.58 -13.09 7.52
N SER A 15 -9.61 -12.53 6.81
CA SER A 15 -9.01 -11.24 7.15
C SER A 15 -10.02 -10.10 7.03
N VAL A 16 -10.84 -10.11 5.99
CA VAL A 16 -11.93 -9.15 5.77
C VAL A 16 -13.02 -9.27 6.83
N ALA A 17 -13.34 -10.46 7.32
CA ALA A 17 -14.29 -10.65 8.41
C ALA A 17 -13.78 -10.08 9.73
N LEU A 18 -12.47 -10.16 10.00
CA LEU A 18 -11.83 -9.54 11.15
C LEU A 18 -11.79 -8.00 11.03
N VAL A 19 -11.45 -7.48 9.86
CA VAL A 19 -11.47 -6.03 9.58
C VAL A 19 -12.90 -5.50 9.62
N GLY A 20 -13.89 -6.22 9.08
CA GLY A 20 -15.31 -5.87 9.18
C GLY A 20 -15.79 -5.75 10.62
N ALA A 21 -15.28 -6.56 11.55
CA ALA A 21 -15.59 -6.47 12.97
C ALA A 21 -15.02 -5.20 13.64
N ILE A 22 -13.87 -4.70 13.17
CA ILE A 22 -13.28 -3.44 13.65
C ILE A 22 -14.03 -2.24 13.07
N SER A 23 -14.53 -2.35 11.85
CA SER A 23 -15.24 -1.28 11.13
C SER A 23 -16.64 -0.96 11.71
N LEU A 24 -17.23 -1.87 12.47
CA LEU A 24 -18.59 -1.71 13.04
C LEU A 24 -18.67 -0.73 14.22
N THR A 25 -17.54 -0.19 14.72
CA THR A 25 -17.52 0.57 15.96
C THR A 25 -17.38 2.09 15.83
N GLY A 26 -17.30 2.66 14.65
CA GLY A 26 -17.14 4.12 14.54
C GLY A 26 -17.51 4.68 13.20
N GLY A 27 -18.54 5.46 13.11
CA GLY A 27 -18.89 6.55 12.16
C GLY A 27 -18.28 6.59 10.76
N MET A 28 -17.85 5.46 10.23
CA MET A 28 -17.15 5.36 8.94
C MET A 28 -18.13 5.57 7.80
N LYS A 29 -17.71 6.30 6.78
CA LYS A 29 -18.51 6.51 5.59
C LYS A 29 -18.72 5.17 4.88
N LYS A 30 -19.95 4.74 4.76
CA LYS A 30 -20.30 3.59 3.95
C LYS A 30 -20.14 3.98 2.48
N GLY A 31 -19.40 3.16 1.72
CA GLY A 31 -19.28 3.35 0.28
C GLY A 31 -20.60 3.09 -0.45
N SER A 32 -20.63 3.40 -1.72
CA SER A 32 -21.79 3.26 -2.60
C SER A 32 -21.64 2.14 -3.63
N ARG A 33 -20.40 1.73 -3.95
CA ARG A 33 -20.11 0.66 -4.92
C ARG A 33 -20.28 -0.71 -4.27
N THR A 34 -20.71 -1.67 -5.06
CA THR A 34 -20.97 -3.06 -4.62
C THR A 34 -20.43 -4.11 -5.61
N ASP A 35 -19.74 -3.67 -6.66
CA ASP A 35 -19.22 -4.51 -7.74
C ASP A 35 -17.95 -5.26 -7.31
N GLY A 36 -17.88 -6.50 -7.68
CA GLY A 36 -16.75 -7.38 -7.45
C GLY A 36 -17.04 -8.52 -6.47
N LEU A 37 -16.58 -9.73 -6.82
CA LEU A 37 -16.85 -10.95 -6.06
C LEU A 37 -16.45 -10.86 -4.58
N LEU A 38 -15.32 -10.20 -4.31
CA LEU A 38 -14.81 -10.02 -2.94
C LEU A 38 -15.77 -9.17 -2.10
N TYR A 39 -16.28 -8.10 -2.67
CA TYR A 39 -17.17 -7.15 -2.00
C TYR A 39 -18.59 -7.71 -1.85
N GLU A 40 -19.09 -8.40 -2.87
CA GLU A 40 -20.36 -9.13 -2.78
C GLU A 40 -20.33 -10.19 -1.67
N ALA A 41 -19.21 -10.93 -1.54
CA ALA A 41 -19.06 -11.97 -0.53
C ALA A 41 -18.84 -11.43 0.89
N SER A 42 -18.14 -10.29 1.03
CA SER A 42 -17.80 -9.70 2.33
C SER A 42 -18.84 -8.71 2.85
N GLY A 43 -19.70 -8.18 1.98
CA GLY A 43 -20.62 -7.09 2.29
C GLY A 43 -19.92 -5.74 2.49
N LEU A 44 -18.65 -5.64 2.15
CA LEU A 44 -17.90 -4.38 2.11
C LEU A 44 -18.23 -3.59 0.84
N HIS A 45 -17.88 -2.33 0.84
CA HIS A 45 -17.96 -1.47 -0.33
C HIS A 45 -16.54 -1.05 -0.72
N PRO A 46 -16.11 -1.22 -1.99
CA PRO A 46 -14.74 -0.87 -2.41
C PRO A 46 -14.38 0.57 -2.04
N ASP A 47 -15.26 1.51 -2.32
CA ASP A 47 -15.14 2.94 -2.02
C ASP A 47 -15.49 3.30 -0.56
N GLY A 48 -15.79 2.31 0.28
CA GLY A 48 -16.06 2.51 1.70
C GLY A 48 -14.79 2.85 2.47
N GLN A 49 -14.90 3.80 3.39
CA GLN A 49 -13.81 4.12 4.30
C GLN A 49 -13.58 2.96 5.26
N LEU A 50 -12.37 2.39 5.28
CA LEU A 50 -11.99 1.32 6.18
C LEU A 50 -11.29 1.85 7.44
N LEU A 51 -10.37 2.79 7.27
CA LEU A 51 -9.64 3.40 8.37
C LEU A 51 -9.29 4.87 8.05
N LEU A 52 -8.81 5.58 9.05
CA LEU A 52 -8.30 6.94 8.92
C LEU A 52 -6.84 6.97 9.37
N VAL A 53 -5.99 7.59 8.56
CA VAL A 53 -4.59 7.86 8.89
C VAL A 53 -4.39 9.38 8.83
N ASN A 54 -4.14 10.01 9.97
CA ASN A 54 -4.00 11.47 10.08
C ASN A 54 -5.19 12.27 9.49
N GLY A 55 -6.39 11.68 9.50
CA GLY A 55 -7.60 12.30 8.92
C GLY A 55 -7.84 11.97 7.45
N GLU A 56 -6.91 11.36 6.77
CA GLU A 56 -7.07 10.83 5.42
C GLU A 56 -7.78 9.46 5.45
N ALA A 57 -8.75 9.28 4.58
CA ALA A 57 -9.50 8.04 4.50
C ALA A 57 -8.76 7.01 3.62
N VAL A 58 -8.55 5.81 4.16
CA VAL A 58 -8.12 4.64 3.38
C VAL A 58 -9.37 3.85 3.01
N THR A 59 -9.55 3.56 1.74
CA THR A 59 -10.70 2.81 1.23
C THR A 59 -10.53 1.31 1.43
N CYS A 60 -11.65 0.57 1.34
CA CYS A 60 -11.59 -0.88 1.37
C CYS A 60 -10.77 -1.44 0.21
N GLU A 61 -10.91 -0.87 -1.01
CA GLU A 61 -10.18 -1.35 -2.17
C GLU A 61 -8.67 -1.12 -2.08
N GLU A 62 -8.22 0.03 -1.55
CA GLU A 62 -6.81 0.30 -1.32
C GLU A 62 -6.21 -0.69 -0.31
N TYR A 63 -6.87 -0.89 0.82
CA TYR A 63 -6.40 -1.83 1.85
C TYR A 63 -6.36 -3.27 1.33
N LEU A 64 -7.43 -3.73 0.68
CA LEU A 64 -7.53 -5.09 0.19
C LEU A 64 -6.59 -5.37 -0.98
N TYR A 65 -6.27 -4.36 -1.79
CA TYR A 65 -5.24 -4.47 -2.81
C TYR A 65 -3.88 -4.78 -2.19
N TRP A 66 -3.47 -4.04 -1.17
CA TRP A 66 -2.20 -4.28 -0.47
C TRP A 66 -2.20 -5.62 0.27
N LEU A 67 -3.31 -5.98 0.92
CA LEU A 67 -3.42 -7.29 1.57
C LEU A 67 -3.28 -8.44 0.58
N ALA A 68 -3.89 -8.32 -0.60
CA ALA A 68 -3.75 -9.32 -1.65
C ALA A 68 -2.30 -9.39 -2.17
N TYR A 69 -1.64 -8.25 -2.31
CA TYR A 69 -0.22 -8.17 -2.69
C TYR A 69 0.67 -8.88 -1.67
N ASP A 70 0.51 -8.62 -0.38
CA ASP A 70 1.29 -9.27 0.68
C ASP A 70 1.03 -10.79 0.75
N CYS A 71 -0.23 -11.20 0.57
CA CYS A 71 -0.59 -12.61 0.49
C CYS A 71 0.06 -13.29 -0.72
N GLU A 72 0.07 -12.65 -1.89
CA GLU A 72 0.74 -13.16 -3.08
C GLU A 72 2.25 -13.24 -2.87
N TYR A 73 2.85 -12.19 -2.33
CA TYR A 73 4.27 -12.16 -2.00
C TYR A 73 4.68 -13.32 -1.08
N LEU A 74 3.99 -13.52 0.03
CA LEU A 74 4.25 -14.65 0.94
C LEU A 74 4.10 -16.01 0.23
N SER A 75 3.12 -16.13 -0.67
CA SER A 75 2.85 -17.34 -1.43
C SER A 75 3.96 -17.69 -2.43
N THR A 76 4.84 -16.75 -2.77
CA THR A 76 6.04 -17.03 -3.60
C THR A 76 7.10 -17.82 -2.82
N TYR A 77 7.14 -17.68 -1.50
CA TYR A 77 8.14 -18.34 -0.64
C TYR A 77 7.61 -19.60 0.03
N VAL A 78 6.31 -19.64 0.31
CA VAL A 78 5.67 -20.77 1.02
C VAL A 78 4.53 -21.31 0.18
N GLN A 79 4.67 -22.56 -0.28
CA GLN A 79 3.60 -23.23 -1.00
C GLN A 79 2.48 -23.66 -0.03
N ASP A 80 1.23 -23.56 -0.46
CA ASP A 80 0.05 -24.01 0.31
C ASP A 80 0.00 -23.43 1.74
N ILE A 81 0.20 -22.10 1.88
CA ILE A 81 0.20 -21.43 3.18
C ILE A 81 -1.06 -21.75 3.98
N ASP A 82 -0.88 -22.22 5.19
CA ASP A 82 -1.91 -22.15 6.23
C ASP A 82 -1.80 -20.80 6.93
N TRP A 83 -2.71 -19.90 6.63
CA TRP A 83 -2.70 -18.53 7.15
C TRP A 83 -2.85 -18.45 8.67
N SER A 84 -3.34 -19.52 9.30
CA SER A 84 -3.45 -19.65 10.75
C SER A 84 -2.22 -20.26 11.42
N ALA A 85 -1.26 -20.76 10.63
CA ALA A 85 -0.03 -21.32 11.16
C ALA A 85 0.92 -20.20 11.64
N GLU A 86 1.69 -20.48 12.68
CA GLU A 86 2.71 -19.57 13.20
C GLU A 86 3.85 -19.39 12.20
N LEU A 87 4.13 -18.11 11.86
CA LEU A 87 5.33 -17.71 11.14
C LEU A 87 6.50 -17.55 12.14
N THR A 88 6.23 -16.95 13.28
CA THR A 88 7.16 -16.79 14.40
C THR A 88 6.35 -16.74 15.69
N SER A 89 7.02 -16.82 16.86
CA SER A 89 6.37 -16.95 18.16
C SER A 89 5.21 -15.98 18.37
N GLY A 90 3.98 -16.51 18.36
CA GLY A 90 2.74 -15.76 18.59
C GLY A 90 2.22 -14.93 17.41
N ILE A 91 2.83 -15.03 16.21
CA ILE A 91 2.43 -14.30 15.01
C ILE A 91 2.15 -15.30 13.90
N THR A 92 0.93 -15.32 13.38
CA THR A 92 0.58 -16.15 12.23
C THR A 92 0.96 -15.50 10.90
N TYR A 93 0.95 -16.27 9.80
CA TYR A 93 1.11 -15.69 8.45
C TYR A 93 0.03 -14.64 8.15
N GLY A 94 -1.21 -14.89 8.60
CA GLY A 94 -2.31 -13.93 8.45
C GLY A 94 -2.09 -12.64 9.24
N ASP A 95 -1.62 -12.73 10.50
CA ASP A 95 -1.29 -11.56 11.32
C ASP A 95 -0.16 -10.75 10.70
N TYR A 96 0.86 -11.43 10.15
CA TYR A 96 1.97 -10.77 9.47
C TYR A 96 1.47 -9.99 8.24
N ALA A 97 0.74 -10.63 7.33
CA ALA A 97 0.20 -9.97 6.14
C ALA A 97 -0.65 -8.75 6.49
N GLN A 98 -1.54 -8.86 7.48
CA GLN A 98 -2.38 -7.75 7.93
C GLN A 98 -1.56 -6.60 8.52
N THR A 99 -0.52 -6.93 9.29
CA THR A 99 0.36 -5.91 9.90
C THR A 99 1.17 -5.18 8.84
N ASP A 100 1.75 -5.91 7.88
CA ASP A 100 2.52 -5.33 6.78
C ASP A 100 1.66 -4.44 5.89
N THR A 101 0.47 -4.92 5.52
CA THR A 101 -0.54 -4.12 4.82
C THR A 101 -0.88 -2.83 5.55
N LEU A 102 -1.11 -2.91 6.88
CA LEU A 102 -1.44 -1.73 7.68
C LEU A 102 -0.30 -0.71 7.70
N GLU A 103 0.95 -1.16 7.80
CA GLU A 103 2.12 -0.27 7.73
C GLU A 103 2.28 0.34 6.33
N THR A 104 2.02 -0.42 5.27
CA THR A 104 2.06 0.07 3.89
C THR A 104 1.03 1.17 3.65
N VAL A 105 -0.24 0.96 4.01
CA VAL A 105 -1.26 2.00 3.81
C VAL A 105 -1.02 3.24 4.68
N LYS A 106 -0.47 3.08 5.88
CA LYS A 106 -0.03 4.20 6.71
C LYS A 106 1.09 5.00 6.04
N LEU A 107 2.10 4.30 5.50
CA LEU A 107 3.20 4.94 4.78
C LEU A 107 2.68 5.75 3.60
N TYR A 108 1.80 5.19 2.79
CA TYR A 108 1.24 5.86 1.63
C TYR A 108 0.42 7.10 2.01
N SER A 109 -0.41 7.01 3.05
CA SER A 109 -1.13 8.17 3.58
C SER A 109 -0.19 9.27 4.12
N VAL A 110 0.88 8.88 4.83
CA VAL A 110 1.88 9.84 5.33
C VAL A 110 2.64 10.50 4.18
N VAL A 111 2.98 9.76 3.14
CA VAL A 111 3.65 10.30 1.93
C VAL A 111 2.77 11.36 1.27
N ARG A 112 1.49 11.08 1.06
CA ARG A 112 0.54 12.03 0.48
C ARG A 112 0.42 13.30 1.32
N ALA A 113 0.24 13.14 2.64
CA ALA A 113 0.14 14.26 3.56
C ALA A 113 1.41 15.12 3.59
N TRP A 114 2.58 14.49 3.58
CA TRP A 114 3.87 15.21 3.53
C TRP A 114 4.09 15.93 2.20
N ALA A 115 3.75 15.30 1.09
CA ALA A 115 3.85 15.93 -0.21
C ALA A 115 2.96 17.19 -0.27
N GLU A 116 1.72 17.11 0.21
CA GLU A 116 0.81 18.24 0.30
C GLU A 116 1.37 19.36 1.20
N GLU A 117 1.81 19.02 2.42
CA GLU A 117 2.40 19.97 3.37
C GLU A 117 3.66 20.67 2.82
N ALA A 118 4.50 19.91 2.09
CA ALA A 118 5.72 20.42 1.48
C ALA A 118 5.48 21.13 0.14
N GLY A 119 4.26 21.13 -0.39
CA GLY A 119 3.93 21.67 -1.70
C GLY A 119 4.58 20.89 -2.86
N ILE A 120 4.86 19.60 -2.64
CA ILE A 120 5.43 18.69 -3.63
C ILE A 120 4.29 18.05 -4.42
N THR A 121 4.37 18.14 -5.72
CA THR A 121 3.41 17.57 -6.66
C THR A 121 4.12 16.74 -7.71
N LEU A 122 3.39 15.92 -8.43
CA LEU A 122 3.88 15.23 -9.63
C LEU A 122 4.32 16.27 -10.66
N THR A 123 5.40 15.98 -11.34
CA THR A 123 5.86 16.76 -12.50
C THR A 123 5.19 16.27 -13.78
N ASP A 124 5.30 17.05 -14.87
CA ASP A 124 4.84 16.62 -16.19
C ASP A 124 5.53 15.33 -16.63
N GLU A 125 6.82 15.15 -16.29
CA GLU A 125 7.59 13.92 -16.57
C GLU A 125 7.05 12.72 -15.80
N ASP A 126 6.64 12.91 -14.54
CA ASP A 126 6.01 11.84 -13.75
C ASP A 126 4.68 11.42 -14.35
N GLN A 127 3.88 12.39 -14.79
CA GLN A 127 2.61 12.10 -15.44
C GLN A 127 2.79 11.35 -16.77
N GLU A 128 3.74 11.77 -17.59
CA GLU A 128 4.10 11.05 -18.82
C GLU A 128 4.56 9.61 -18.54
N ALA A 129 5.34 9.41 -17.47
CA ALA A 129 5.79 8.08 -17.06
C ALA A 129 4.64 7.20 -16.56
N LEU A 130 3.70 7.76 -15.78
CA LEU A 130 2.48 7.06 -15.35
C LEU A 130 1.60 6.65 -16.53
N ASP A 131 1.41 7.55 -17.49
CA ASP A 131 0.63 7.28 -18.70
C ASP A 131 1.30 6.20 -19.57
N ALA A 132 2.63 6.25 -19.71
CA ALA A 132 3.40 5.24 -20.43
C ALA A 132 3.29 3.86 -19.75
N GLN A 133 3.39 3.81 -18.43
CA GLN A 133 3.24 2.58 -17.64
C GLN A 133 1.81 2.01 -17.78
N ARG A 134 0.79 2.86 -17.74
CA ARG A 134 -0.58 2.45 -18.00
C ARG A 134 -0.73 1.80 -19.39
N LEU A 135 -0.19 2.45 -20.42
CA LEU A 135 -0.24 1.94 -21.79
C LEU A 135 0.50 0.60 -21.93
N GLU A 136 1.61 0.43 -21.20
CA GLU A 136 2.33 -0.85 -21.17
C GLU A 136 1.45 -1.96 -20.58
N TYR A 137 0.76 -1.71 -19.45
CA TYR A 137 -0.17 -2.68 -18.86
C TYR A 137 -1.35 -2.98 -19.79
N VAL A 138 -1.97 -1.97 -20.40
CA VAL A 138 -3.04 -2.16 -21.37
C VAL A 138 -2.56 -3.05 -22.54
N THR A 139 -1.35 -2.83 -23.02
CA THR A 139 -0.75 -3.64 -24.09
C THR A 139 -0.45 -5.06 -23.64
N TYR A 140 0.13 -5.22 -22.45
CA TYR A 140 0.47 -6.51 -21.86
C TYR A 140 -0.75 -7.42 -21.66
N TYR A 141 -1.86 -6.87 -21.21
CA TYR A 141 -3.11 -7.61 -21.01
C TYR A 141 -3.92 -7.82 -22.29
N GLY A 142 -3.55 -7.18 -23.39
CA GLY A 142 -4.19 -7.36 -24.69
C GLY A 142 -5.32 -6.39 -24.99
N GLY A 143 -5.28 -5.19 -24.40
CA GLY A 143 -6.18 -4.07 -24.64
C GLY A 143 -6.93 -3.58 -23.42
N GLU A 144 -7.58 -2.45 -23.58
CA GLU A 144 -8.25 -1.70 -22.51
C GLU A 144 -9.25 -2.57 -21.72
N GLU A 145 -10.12 -3.29 -22.42
CA GLU A 145 -11.13 -4.13 -21.78
C GLU A 145 -10.51 -5.25 -20.91
N ALA A 146 -9.39 -5.82 -21.37
CA ALA A 146 -8.68 -6.86 -20.62
C ALA A 146 -7.95 -6.28 -19.40
N TYR A 147 -7.39 -5.10 -19.53
CA TYR A 147 -6.78 -4.36 -18.41
C TYR A 147 -7.82 -4.03 -17.33
N GLN A 148 -8.95 -3.45 -17.71
CA GLN A 148 -10.06 -3.16 -16.77
C GLN A 148 -10.57 -4.42 -16.07
N ARG A 149 -10.68 -5.52 -16.80
CA ARG A 149 -11.05 -6.82 -16.23
C ARG A 149 -10.02 -7.33 -15.23
N GLN A 150 -8.72 -7.08 -15.48
CA GLN A 150 -7.65 -7.45 -14.55
C GLN A 150 -7.75 -6.65 -13.24
N LEU A 151 -7.97 -5.35 -13.31
CA LEU A 151 -8.21 -4.53 -12.11
C LEU A 151 -9.43 -5.01 -11.32
N ALA A 152 -10.52 -5.33 -12.01
CA ALA A 152 -11.71 -5.88 -11.36
C ALA A 152 -11.46 -7.25 -10.68
N ILE A 153 -10.59 -8.10 -11.27
CA ILE A 153 -10.15 -9.36 -10.64
C ILE A 153 -9.34 -9.09 -9.37
N GLN A 154 -8.50 -8.06 -9.38
CA GLN A 154 -7.72 -7.62 -8.22
C GLN A 154 -8.58 -6.90 -7.17
N GLY A 155 -9.82 -6.56 -7.50
CA GLY A 155 -10.74 -5.89 -6.60
C GLY A 155 -10.42 -4.41 -6.38
N ILE A 156 -9.77 -3.77 -7.33
CA ILE A 156 -9.41 -2.35 -7.28
C ILE A 156 -9.96 -1.61 -8.51
N SER A 157 -10.41 -0.37 -8.32
CA SER A 157 -10.74 0.53 -9.40
C SER A 157 -9.47 1.11 -10.03
N GLU A 158 -9.57 1.58 -11.28
CA GLU A 158 -8.45 2.27 -11.91
C GLU A 158 -8.08 3.54 -11.13
N GLU A 159 -9.05 4.30 -10.66
CA GLU A 159 -8.84 5.51 -9.86
C GLU A 159 -8.02 5.22 -8.58
N ALA A 160 -8.38 4.18 -7.82
CA ALA A 160 -7.64 3.80 -6.62
C ALA A 160 -6.24 3.25 -6.96
N TYR A 161 -6.11 2.53 -8.06
CA TYR A 161 -4.82 2.02 -8.51
C TYR A 161 -3.89 3.14 -8.99
N ASP A 162 -4.42 4.13 -9.70
CA ASP A 162 -3.68 5.33 -10.12
C ASP A 162 -3.20 6.11 -8.90
N HIS A 163 -4.05 6.31 -7.89
CA HIS A 163 -3.72 6.96 -6.64
C HIS A 163 -2.54 6.26 -5.90
N ILE A 164 -2.50 4.92 -5.93
CA ILE A 164 -1.36 4.17 -5.39
C ILE A 164 -0.09 4.45 -6.21
N ARG A 165 -0.16 4.43 -7.54
CA ARG A 165 1.00 4.66 -8.41
C ARG A 165 1.53 6.08 -8.28
N GLU A 166 0.66 7.07 -8.27
CA GLU A 166 1.00 8.48 -8.04
C GLU A 166 1.72 8.68 -6.71
N THR A 167 1.25 8.00 -5.65
CA THR A 167 1.88 8.07 -4.32
C THR A 167 3.33 7.56 -4.35
N ALA A 168 3.64 6.55 -5.14
CA ALA A 168 5.01 6.07 -5.29
C ALA A 168 5.94 7.13 -5.92
N TYR A 169 5.45 7.90 -6.89
CA TYR A 169 6.20 9.04 -7.46
C TYR A 169 6.33 10.18 -6.46
N LEU A 170 5.28 10.52 -5.71
CA LEU A 170 5.36 11.52 -4.63
C LEU A 170 6.41 11.13 -3.58
N TYR A 171 6.50 9.85 -3.22
CA TYR A 171 7.55 9.35 -2.33
C TYR A 171 8.95 9.62 -2.88
N GLN A 172 9.17 9.36 -4.16
CA GLN A 172 10.45 9.65 -4.82
C GLN A 172 10.76 11.15 -4.80
N ARG A 173 9.77 12.00 -5.10
CA ARG A 173 9.93 13.46 -5.07
C ARG A 173 10.23 14.00 -3.67
N LEU A 174 9.61 13.42 -2.63
CA LEU A 174 9.96 13.71 -1.24
C LEU A 174 11.40 13.32 -0.92
N GLN A 175 11.83 12.11 -1.33
CA GLN A 175 13.22 11.69 -1.15
C GLN A 175 14.19 12.66 -1.85
N ASP A 176 13.91 13.04 -3.08
CA ASP A 176 14.74 13.99 -3.83
C ASP A 176 14.82 15.35 -3.09
N ALA A 177 13.68 15.84 -2.58
CA ALA A 177 13.61 17.12 -1.89
C ALA A 177 14.31 17.11 -0.53
N PHE A 178 14.25 16.05 0.24
CA PHE A 178 14.83 15.97 1.58
C PHE A 178 16.24 15.38 1.61
N CYS A 179 16.62 14.55 0.64
CA CYS A 179 17.87 13.79 0.67
C CYS A 179 18.93 14.29 -0.31
N THR A 180 18.57 15.14 -1.30
CA THR A 180 19.52 15.68 -2.27
C THR A 180 20.14 16.96 -1.75
N GLU A 181 21.47 16.99 -1.59
CA GLU A 181 22.21 18.17 -1.15
C GLU A 181 21.95 19.36 -2.07
N GLY A 182 21.56 20.48 -1.49
CA GLY A 182 21.23 21.71 -2.21
C GLY A 182 19.78 21.85 -2.63
N SER A 183 18.93 20.85 -2.38
CA SER A 183 17.48 21.00 -2.55
C SER A 183 16.87 21.93 -1.48
N ALA A 184 15.67 22.44 -1.75
CA ALA A 184 15.03 23.44 -0.89
C ALA A 184 14.69 22.92 0.51
N LEU A 185 14.48 21.61 0.66
CA LEU A 185 14.10 20.97 1.92
C LEU A 185 15.24 20.12 2.53
N TYR A 186 16.42 20.16 1.92
CA TYR A 186 17.57 19.44 2.48
C TYR A 186 17.97 20.05 3.83
N PRO A 187 18.06 19.25 4.90
CA PRO A 187 18.38 19.77 6.22
C PRO A 187 19.81 20.33 6.24
N ASP A 188 20.02 21.45 6.91
CA ASP A 188 21.35 22.02 7.08
C ASP A 188 22.24 21.13 7.97
N GLY A 189 23.55 21.39 7.93
CA GLY A 189 24.53 20.59 8.69
C GLY A 189 24.30 20.64 10.20
N ALA A 190 23.71 21.70 10.74
CA ALA A 190 23.40 21.82 12.17
C ALA A 190 22.21 20.93 12.54
N ALA A 191 21.17 20.92 11.71
CA ALA A 191 20.01 20.04 11.89
C ALA A 191 20.41 18.57 11.80
N LEU A 192 21.25 18.20 10.83
CA LEU A 192 21.78 16.83 10.71
C LEU A 192 22.63 16.41 11.90
N ALA A 193 23.50 17.29 12.39
CA ALA A 193 24.32 17.02 13.57
C ALA A 193 23.47 16.87 14.84
N GLN A 194 22.45 17.70 15.00
CA GLN A 194 21.51 17.61 16.12
C GLN A 194 20.74 16.29 16.06
N TYR A 195 20.17 15.94 14.91
CA TYR A 195 19.47 14.68 14.73
C TYR A 195 20.35 13.46 15.04
N ALA A 196 21.62 13.48 14.57
CA ALA A 196 22.58 12.43 14.85
C ALA A 196 22.86 12.29 16.36
N ALA A 197 23.00 13.42 17.07
CA ALA A 197 23.21 13.42 18.51
C ALA A 197 21.98 12.89 19.27
N ASP A 198 20.78 13.34 18.92
CA ASP A 198 19.54 12.96 19.58
C ASP A 198 19.20 11.48 19.41
N ASN A 199 19.60 10.90 18.29
CA ASN A 199 19.36 9.49 17.95
C ASN A 199 20.58 8.58 18.19
N ASN A 200 21.63 9.09 18.85
CA ASN A 200 22.84 8.34 19.17
C ASN A 200 23.58 7.75 17.94
N TYR A 201 23.52 8.43 16.79
CA TYR A 201 24.33 8.07 15.63
C TYR A 201 25.80 8.44 15.89
N LEU A 202 26.69 7.46 15.82
CA LEU A 202 28.11 7.62 16.09
C LEU A 202 28.92 7.46 14.80
N THR A 203 29.89 8.35 14.61
CA THR A 203 30.91 8.16 13.56
C THR A 203 32.02 7.28 14.12
N GLY A 204 32.25 6.12 13.47
CA GLY A 204 33.32 5.20 13.84
C GLY A 204 34.38 5.10 12.76
N ARG A 205 35.63 4.94 13.14
CA ARG A 205 36.74 4.57 12.26
C ARG A 205 37.10 3.10 12.48
N VAL A 206 36.93 2.28 11.45
CA VAL A 206 37.34 0.87 11.49
C VAL A 206 38.74 0.74 10.90
N VAL A 207 39.65 0.18 11.65
CA VAL A 207 41.00 -0.16 11.17
C VAL A 207 41.10 -1.68 11.13
N PHE A 208 41.26 -2.22 9.93
CA PHE A 208 41.58 -3.64 9.75
C PHE A 208 43.09 -3.83 9.94
N VAL A 209 43.47 -4.73 10.82
CA VAL A 209 44.89 -5.13 11.09
C VAL A 209 45.09 -6.52 10.55
#